data_cca5b93e500a862eedb1c6255cc7e8c7
#
_entry.id   cca5b93e500a862eedb1c6255cc7e8c7
#
_cell.length_a   1.000
_cell.length_b   1.000
_cell.length_c   1.000
_cell.angle_alpha   90.00
_cell.angle_beta   90.00
_cell.angle_gamma   90.00
#
_symmetry.space_group_name_H-M   'P 1'
#
loop_
_entity.id
_entity.type
_entity.pdbx_description
1 polymer ?
#
loop_
_entity_poly.entity_id
_entity_poly.type
_entity_poly.pdbx_seq_one_letter_code
_entity_poly.pdbx_strand_id
1 'polypeptide(L)'
;MVRIPEVDGQYMIDLTAALCRIPSPTGYTDRVTDHASGVAAELGLTVERTTKGSLVMPLGGEGEGGRVLSAHVDTLGLMVKAIKPNGRLKLTQIGGYDWSTVEGEYCTVHTAKKGDITGTVVATLASYHTHGRDLIELKRDEKGLEVRLDADVSSEEHARALGISVGDFVSLDPRTTITDSGYIKSRHLDDKACVAINFGVAKALKEAGLTPVRPSWLYVSVWEEVGHGTSAGLPEGVDEVIAVDMAAVADGQTSDERTTTVCVKDSTGPYDYGLSRRLIDLAEVHGIDCRVDIYNHYGSDVSQALRAGYDVRGALVGPGVDASHAYERLHVKSLEETARLLLAYLLT
;
A
#
# COMPACT_ATOMS: atom_id res chain seq x y z
N MET A 1 -29.94 -15.35 0.96
CA MET A 1 -28.86 -14.51 0.42
C MET A 1 -28.76 -13.29 1.32
N VAL A 2 -27.62 -13.04 1.93
CA VAL A 2 -27.38 -11.85 2.77
C VAL A 2 -27.43 -10.64 1.85
N ARG A 3 -28.13 -9.58 2.26
CA ARG A 3 -28.10 -8.31 1.53
C ARG A 3 -26.81 -7.58 1.89
N ILE A 4 -25.97 -7.32 0.90
CA ILE A 4 -24.76 -6.49 1.07
C ILE A 4 -25.21 -5.03 1.24
N PRO A 5 -24.71 -4.32 2.28
CA PRO A 5 -24.98 -2.89 2.42
C PRO A 5 -24.34 -2.08 1.28
N GLU A 6 -24.87 -0.87 1.06
CA GLU A 6 -24.30 0.07 0.09
C GLU A 6 -22.90 0.51 0.52
N VAL A 7 -21.99 0.64 -0.44
CA VAL A 7 -20.63 1.13 -0.21
C VAL A 7 -20.50 2.57 -0.72
N ASP A 8 -19.75 3.37 0.01
CA ASP A 8 -19.50 4.77 -0.32
C ASP A 8 -18.19 4.92 -1.12
N GLY A 9 -18.31 4.86 -2.46
CA GLY A 9 -17.18 4.99 -3.37
C GLY A 9 -16.44 6.32 -3.22
N GLN A 10 -17.19 7.43 -2.99
CA GLN A 10 -16.59 8.75 -2.82
C GLN A 10 -15.75 8.83 -1.54
N TYR A 11 -16.22 8.26 -0.43
CA TYR A 11 -15.46 8.16 0.81
C TYR A 11 -14.13 7.42 0.59
N MET A 12 -14.16 6.28 -0.11
CA MET A 12 -12.94 5.51 -0.40
C MET A 12 -11.96 6.29 -1.28
N ILE A 13 -12.45 7.03 -2.29
CA ILE A 13 -11.61 7.90 -3.13
C ILE A 13 -10.93 8.98 -2.28
N ASP A 14 -11.71 9.69 -1.48
CA ASP A 14 -11.22 10.82 -0.68
C ASP A 14 -10.20 10.35 0.37
N LEU A 15 -10.46 9.21 1.02
CA LEU A 15 -9.54 8.62 1.98
C LEU A 15 -8.26 8.10 1.30
N THR A 16 -8.36 7.44 0.13
CA THR A 16 -7.19 7.04 -0.66
C THR A 16 -6.31 8.25 -0.97
N ALA A 17 -6.92 9.32 -1.47
CA ALA A 17 -6.18 10.54 -1.80
C ALA A 17 -5.54 11.21 -0.55
N ALA A 18 -6.22 11.19 0.59
CA ALA A 18 -5.68 11.69 1.84
C ALA A 18 -4.49 10.87 2.33
N LEU A 19 -4.61 9.54 2.35
CA LEU A 19 -3.55 8.62 2.74
C LEU A 19 -2.32 8.74 1.80
N CYS A 20 -2.53 8.79 0.48
CA CYS A 20 -1.43 8.92 -0.49
C CYS A 20 -0.59 10.18 -0.25
N ARG A 21 -1.21 11.28 0.18
CA ARG A 21 -0.49 12.55 0.46
C ARG A 21 0.35 12.53 1.74
N ILE A 22 0.19 11.53 2.59
CA ILE A 22 0.98 11.39 3.82
C ILE A 22 2.19 10.51 3.53
N PRO A 23 3.43 11.04 3.57
CA PRO A 23 4.64 10.25 3.39
C PRO A 23 4.74 9.11 4.41
N SER A 24 5.03 7.90 3.90
CA SER A 24 5.15 6.71 4.75
C SER A 24 6.09 5.65 4.17
N PRO A 25 7.30 5.98 3.67
CA PRO A 25 8.24 4.94 3.32
C PRO A 25 8.44 4.00 4.52
N THR A 26 8.56 2.67 4.26
CA THR A 26 8.62 1.66 5.33
C THR A 26 9.66 2.04 6.40
N GLY A 27 9.20 2.08 7.65
CA GLY A 27 9.99 2.55 8.80
C GLY A 27 9.74 4.02 9.17
N TYR A 28 9.01 4.79 8.35
CA TYR A 28 8.61 6.18 8.62
C TYR A 28 7.09 6.32 8.55
N THR A 29 6.36 5.57 9.36
CA THR A 29 4.90 5.35 9.22
C THR A 29 4.05 6.01 10.30
N ASP A 30 4.63 6.67 11.32
CA ASP A 30 3.87 7.21 12.45
C ASP A 30 2.79 8.20 12.01
N ARG A 31 3.11 9.12 11.08
CA ARG A 31 2.16 10.13 10.60
C ARG A 31 0.93 9.52 9.93
N VAL A 32 1.12 8.49 9.10
CA VAL A 32 0.02 7.84 8.39
C VAL A 32 -0.80 6.94 9.31
N THR A 33 -0.17 6.25 10.27
CA THR A 33 -0.89 5.43 11.27
C THR A 33 -1.64 6.30 12.26
N ASP A 34 -1.14 7.47 12.63
CA ASP A 34 -1.89 8.44 13.43
C ASP A 34 -3.13 8.96 12.69
N HIS A 35 -2.99 9.26 11.39
CA HIS A 35 -4.13 9.63 10.56
C HIS A 35 -5.16 8.48 10.45
N ALA A 36 -4.72 7.26 10.18
CA ALA A 36 -5.59 6.07 10.13
C ALA A 36 -6.30 5.81 11.47
N SER A 37 -5.60 6.05 12.60
CA SER A 37 -6.22 5.97 13.94
C SER A 37 -7.30 7.04 14.14
N GLY A 38 -7.12 8.24 13.58
CA GLY A 38 -8.13 9.30 13.56
C GLY A 38 -9.38 8.88 12.77
N VAL A 39 -9.19 8.32 11.57
CA VAL A 39 -10.28 7.78 10.74
C VAL A 39 -11.05 6.67 11.49
N ALA A 40 -10.33 5.75 12.14
CA ALA A 40 -10.94 4.72 12.96
C ALA A 40 -11.81 5.30 14.09
N ALA A 41 -11.30 6.33 14.78
CA ALA A 41 -12.04 7.00 15.87
C ALA A 41 -13.32 7.68 15.35
N GLU A 42 -13.33 8.31 14.17
CA GLU A 42 -14.52 8.89 13.53
C GLU A 42 -15.57 7.82 13.21
N LEU A 43 -15.12 6.61 12.87
CA LEU A 43 -15.98 5.45 12.67
C LEU A 43 -16.40 4.79 14.00
N GLY A 44 -15.88 5.24 15.16
CA GLY A 44 -16.18 4.67 16.47
C GLY A 44 -15.49 3.33 16.74
N LEU A 45 -14.44 3.02 15.96
CA LEU A 45 -13.64 1.82 16.18
C LEU A 45 -12.60 2.08 17.29
N THR A 46 -12.37 1.07 18.13
CA THR A 46 -11.21 1.06 19.03
C THR A 46 -9.98 0.66 18.25
N VAL A 47 -8.84 1.26 18.58
CA VAL A 47 -7.56 0.99 17.94
C VAL A 47 -6.58 0.47 18.96
N GLU A 48 -5.99 -0.69 18.70
CA GLU A 48 -4.81 -1.18 19.37
C GLU A 48 -3.60 -1.02 18.46
N ARG A 49 -2.53 -0.40 18.96
CA ARG A 49 -1.27 -0.26 18.21
C ARG A 49 -0.29 -1.34 18.68
N THR A 50 0.18 -2.14 17.75
CA THR A 50 1.21 -3.16 18.02
C THR A 50 2.58 -2.51 18.26
N THR A 51 3.51 -3.27 18.85
CA THR A 51 4.90 -2.80 19.04
C THR A 51 5.58 -2.43 17.72
N LYS A 52 5.22 -3.08 16.61
CA LYS A 52 5.74 -2.75 15.26
C LYS A 52 5.11 -1.48 14.67
N GLY A 53 4.04 -0.96 15.25
CA GLY A 53 3.31 0.22 14.76
C GLY A 53 2.04 -0.08 13.96
N SER A 54 1.74 -1.34 13.67
CA SER A 54 0.49 -1.74 13.00
C SER A 54 -0.73 -1.45 13.87
N LEU A 55 -1.89 -1.23 13.24
CA LEU A 55 -3.15 -0.96 13.94
C LEU A 55 -4.07 -2.17 13.83
N VAL A 56 -4.68 -2.53 14.94
CA VAL A 56 -5.68 -3.61 15.04
C VAL A 56 -6.99 -3.01 15.50
N MET A 57 -8.07 -3.24 14.77
CA MET A 57 -9.36 -2.63 14.99
C MET A 57 -10.47 -3.68 14.91
N PRO A 58 -11.11 -4.04 16.04
CA PRO A 58 -12.21 -5.00 16.04
C PRO A 58 -13.44 -4.43 15.31
N LEU A 59 -14.04 -5.24 14.45
CA LEU A 59 -15.31 -4.97 13.79
C LEU A 59 -16.50 -5.64 14.51
N GLY A 60 -16.22 -6.47 15.52
CA GLY A 60 -17.21 -7.27 16.20
C GLY A 60 -17.36 -8.67 15.62
N GLY A 61 -18.52 -9.29 15.87
CA GLY A 61 -18.80 -10.68 15.55
C GLY A 61 -18.69 -11.58 16.77
N GLU A 62 -19.34 -12.77 16.68
CA GLU A 62 -19.40 -13.72 17.79
C GLU A 62 -19.01 -15.14 17.31
N GLY A 63 -18.68 -16.04 18.25
CA GLY A 63 -18.34 -17.42 17.97
C GLY A 63 -16.86 -17.69 17.88
N GLU A 64 -16.51 -18.79 17.22
CA GLU A 64 -15.13 -19.25 17.04
C GLU A 64 -14.59 -18.94 15.64
N GLY A 65 -13.28 -18.93 15.52
CA GLY A 65 -12.59 -18.75 14.25
C GLY A 65 -12.60 -17.31 13.73
N GLY A 66 -11.66 -16.54 14.18
CA GLY A 66 -11.54 -15.12 13.84
C GLY A 66 -11.08 -14.83 12.42
N ARG A 67 -11.44 -13.68 11.89
CA ARG A 67 -11.12 -13.21 10.53
C ARG A 67 -10.39 -11.88 10.57
N VAL A 68 -9.34 -11.75 9.79
CA VAL A 68 -8.60 -10.48 9.62
C VAL A 68 -8.64 -10.04 8.18
N LEU A 69 -8.96 -8.76 7.94
CA LEU A 69 -8.72 -8.05 6.70
C LEU A 69 -7.46 -7.20 6.89
N SER A 70 -6.35 -7.57 6.26
CA SER A 70 -5.07 -6.85 6.34
C SER A 70 -4.86 -6.01 5.10
N ALA A 71 -4.40 -4.77 5.28
CA ALA A 71 -3.91 -3.90 4.23
C ALA A 71 -2.76 -3.04 4.78
N HIS A 72 -1.84 -2.57 3.94
CA HIS A 72 -0.69 -1.83 4.46
C HIS A 72 -0.68 -0.34 4.10
N VAL A 73 -0.07 0.47 4.97
CA VAL A 73 0.09 1.93 4.76
C VAL A 73 1.53 2.34 4.52
N ASP A 74 2.48 1.44 4.75
CA ASP A 74 3.86 1.71 4.35
C ASP A 74 3.99 1.65 2.84
N THR A 75 4.97 2.36 2.32
CA THR A 75 5.17 2.54 0.90
C THR A 75 6.61 2.31 0.49
N LEU A 76 6.81 2.10 -0.77
CA LEU A 76 8.11 2.25 -1.41
C LEU A 76 8.70 3.62 -1.10
N GLY A 77 10.02 3.70 -1.06
CA GLY A 77 10.73 4.93 -0.82
C GLY A 77 12.23 4.81 -1.00
N LEU A 78 12.95 5.75 -0.43
CA LEU A 78 14.39 5.83 -0.50
C LEU A 78 14.96 6.25 0.86
N MET A 79 16.25 6.03 1.05
CA MET A 79 17.00 6.50 2.22
C MET A 79 18.32 7.13 1.79
N VAL A 80 18.74 8.16 2.48
CA VAL A 80 20.04 8.80 2.25
C VAL A 80 21.15 7.84 2.62
N LYS A 81 21.92 7.39 1.63
CA LYS A 81 23.07 6.50 1.80
C LYS A 81 24.38 7.25 2.02
N ALA A 82 24.53 8.39 1.34
CA ALA A 82 25.69 9.27 1.49
C ALA A 82 25.40 10.66 0.95
N ILE A 83 26.10 11.65 1.48
CA ILE A 83 26.14 13.03 0.95
C ILE A 83 27.39 13.15 0.09
N LYS A 84 27.24 13.62 -1.14
CA LYS A 84 28.36 13.81 -2.09
C LYS A 84 29.09 15.13 -1.83
N PRO A 85 30.36 15.29 -2.26
CA PRO A 85 31.10 16.54 -2.09
C PRO A 85 30.42 17.78 -2.67
N ASN A 86 29.56 17.60 -3.69
CA ASN A 86 28.76 18.69 -4.29
C ASN A 86 27.40 18.89 -3.60
N GLY A 87 27.15 18.23 -2.47
CA GLY A 87 25.92 18.32 -1.70
C GLY A 87 24.74 17.50 -2.20
N ARG A 88 24.87 16.81 -3.34
CA ARG A 88 23.83 15.88 -3.80
C ARG A 88 23.82 14.60 -2.96
N LEU A 89 22.69 13.89 -2.94
CA LEU A 89 22.51 12.72 -2.09
C LEU A 89 22.56 11.44 -2.90
N LYS A 90 23.40 10.49 -2.47
CA LYS A 90 23.27 9.07 -2.88
C LYS A 90 22.18 8.42 -2.07
N LEU A 91 21.43 7.55 -2.72
CA LEU A 91 20.26 6.90 -2.18
C LEU A 91 20.44 5.39 -2.10
N THR A 92 19.63 4.76 -1.26
CA THR A 92 19.33 3.32 -1.33
C THR A 92 17.82 3.14 -1.31
N GLN A 93 17.32 2.05 -1.92
CA GLN A 93 15.87 1.76 -1.98
C GLN A 93 15.34 1.27 -0.64
N ILE A 94 14.07 1.58 -0.41
CA ILE A 94 13.20 0.94 0.57
C ILE A 94 12.07 0.28 -0.22
N GLY A 95 11.93 -1.05 -0.09
CA GLY A 95 11.07 -1.87 -0.93
C GLY A 95 11.65 -2.17 -2.31
N GLY A 96 10.91 -2.87 -3.15
CA GLY A 96 11.36 -3.39 -4.44
C GLY A 96 10.71 -2.68 -5.63
N TYR A 97 11.45 -1.90 -6.42
CA TYR A 97 10.97 -1.28 -7.66
C TYR A 97 12.13 -1.04 -8.63
N ASP A 98 11.83 -0.79 -9.91
CA ASP A 98 12.87 -0.41 -10.88
C ASP A 98 13.25 1.07 -10.73
N TRP A 99 14.56 1.34 -10.70
CA TRP A 99 15.08 2.71 -10.55
C TRP A 99 14.64 3.67 -11.66
N SER A 100 14.31 3.16 -12.84
CA SER A 100 13.82 4.00 -13.96
C SER A 100 12.45 4.64 -13.64
N THR A 101 11.67 4.03 -12.74
CA THR A 101 10.34 4.53 -12.37
C THR A 101 10.39 5.79 -11.50
N VAL A 102 11.55 6.14 -10.97
CA VAL A 102 11.73 7.27 -10.06
C VAL A 102 12.59 8.40 -10.62
N GLU A 103 13.20 8.23 -11.80
CA GLU A 103 13.93 9.33 -12.47
C GLU A 103 12.98 10.46 -12.84
N GLY A 104 13.28 11.66 -12.37
CA GLY A 104 12.47 12.87 -12.60
C GLY A 104 11.39 13.10 -11.53
N GLU A 105 11.21 12.19 -10.58
CA GLU A 105 10.23 12.36 -9.52
C GLU A 105 10.67 13.41 -8.51
N TYR A 106 9.70 14.20 -8.03
CA TYR A 106 9.87 15.05 -6.87
C TYR A 106 9.93 14.16 -5.62
N CYS A 107 10.72 14.60 -4.67
CA CYS A 107 10.89 13.88 -3.42
C CYS A 107 11.04 14.84 -2.23
N THR A 108 10.86 14.28 -1.04
CA THR A 108 11.07 15.00 0.22
C THR A 108 12.02 14.22 1.11
N VAL A 109 13.10 14.84 1.54
CA VAL A 109 14.04 14.32 2.53
C VAL A 109 13.53 14.70 3.92
N HIS A 110 13.23 13.71 4.75
CA HIS A 110 12.71 13.89 6.11
C HIS A 110 13.87 13.90 7.10
N THR A 111 14.35 15.10 7.46
CA THR A 111 15.46 15.22 8.41
C THR A 111 14.99 15.06 9.86
N ALA A 112 15.78 14.40 10.67
CA ALA A 112 15.44 14.17 12.08
C ALA A 112 15.37 15.45 12.93
N LYS A 113 15.99 16.56 12.50
CA LYS A 113 16.19 17.75 13.34
C LYS A 113 15.67 19.06 12.78
N LYS A 114 15.59 19.20 11.46
CA LYS A 114 15.30 20.50 10.81
C LYS A 114 14.08 20.48 9.87
N GLY A 115 13.32 19.39 9.89
CA GLY A 115 12.12 19.26 9.07
C GLY A 115 12.39 18.76 7.66
N ASP A 116 11.41 18.92 6.80
CA ASP A 116 11.36 18.35 5.46
C ASP A 116 12.06 19.27 4.45
N ILE A 117 12.85 18.69 3.53
CA ILE A 117 13.55 19.40 2.45
C ILE A 117 13.17 18.74 1.14
N THR A 118 12.65 19.53 0.20
CA THR A 118 12.27 19.02 -1.13
C THR A 118 13.48 18.83 -2.04
N GLY A 119 13.31 18.01 -3.06
CA GLY A 119 14.31 17.74 -4.07
C GLY A 119 13.73 17.00 -5.27
N THR A 120 14.60 16.63 -6.18
CA THR A 120 14.26 15.86 -7.37
C THR A 120 15.24 14.70 -7.53
N VAL A 121 14.74 13.51 -7.83
CA VAL A 121 15.58 12.38 -8.24
C VAL A 121 16.02 12.59 -9.69
N VAL A 122 17.32 12.69 -9.93
CA VAL A 122 17.89 12.97 -11.24
C VAL A 122 19.01 12.00 -11.58
N ALA A 123 19.25 11.79 -12.86
CA ALA A 123 20.44 11.06 -13.33
C ALA A 123 21.74 11.76 -12.87
N THR A 124 22.76 11.01 -12.51
CA THR A 124 24.07 11.56 -12.15
C THR A 124 24.74 12.29 -13.31
N LEU A 125 24.40 11.95 -14.54
CA LEU A 125 24.81 12.62 -15.78
C LEU A 125 23.68 13.48 -16.35
N ALA A 126 22.79 14.04 -15.52
CA ALA A 126 21.65 14.84 -15.96
C ALA A 126 22.14 16.05 -16.79
N SER A 127 21.75 16.14 -18.00
CA SER A 127 21.92 17.13 -19.08
C SER A 127 22.36 16.44 -20.36
N TYR A 128 21.42 16.23 -21.27
CA TYR A 128 21.71 15.68 -22.60
C TYR A 128 22.71 16.57 -23.37
N HIS A 129 22.61 17.89 -23.22
CA HIS A 129 23.50 18.83 -23.92
C HIS A 129 24.98 18.73 -23.51
N THR A 130 25.23 18.21 -22.29
CA THR A 130 26.60 18.04 -21.77
C THR A 130 27.12 16.63 -21.95
N HIS A 131 26.27 15.63 -21.73
CA HIS A 131 26.66 14.22 -21.65
C HIS A 131 26.23 13.38 -22.87
N GLY A 132 25.26 13.88 -23.67
CA GLY A 132 24.84 13.25 -24.91
C GLY A 132 24.53 11.76 -24.72
N ARG A 133 25.28 10.92 -25.44
CA ARG A 133 25.09 9.48 -25.44
C ARG A 133 25.37 8.80 -24.10
N ASP A 134 26.30 9.32 -23.31
CA ASP A 134 26.65 8.76 -22.00
C ASP A 134 25.44 8.79 -21.04
N LEU A 135 24.58 9.81 -21.13
CA LEU A 135 23.33 9.85 -20.38
C LEU A 135 22.33 8.76 -20.84
N ILE A 136 22.25 8.50 -22.14
CA ILE A 136 21.36 7.47 -22.70
C ILE A 136 21.79 6.08 -22.24
N GLU A 137 23.09 5.83 -22.23
CA GLU A 137 23.67 4.53 -21.85
C GLU A 137 23.85 4.37 -20.33
N LEU A 138 23.63 5.44 -19.56
CA LEU A 138 23.70 5.39 -18.09
C LEU A 138 22.67 4.39 -17.56
N LYS A 139 23.12 3.41 -16.78
CA LYS A 139 22.24 2.49 -16.11
C LYS A 139 21.45 3.22 -15.02
N ARG A 140 20.12 3.03 -15.01
CA ARG A 140 19.24 3.50 -13.93
C ARG A 140 19.31 2.50 -12.78
N ASP A 141 20.18 2.81 -11.82
CA ASP A 141 20.41 2.03 -10.62
C ASP A 141 20.86 2.96 -9.47
N GLU A 142 21.20 2.40 -8.33
CA GLU A 142 21.67 3.13 -7.15
C GLU A 142 22.89 4.05 -7.43
N LYS A 143 23.68 3.77 -8.45
CA LYS A 143 24.84 4.58 -8.84
C LYS A 143 24.51 5.63 -9.89
N GLY A 144 23.49 5.35 -10.69
CA GLY A 144 23.08 6.20 -11.81
C GLY A 144 22.15 7.33 -11.42
N LEU A 145 21.48 7.24 -10.25
CA LEU A 145 20.55 8.26 -9.77
C LEU A 145 21.03 8.91 -8.47
N GLU A 146 20.59 10.14 -8.24
CA GLU A 146 20.90 10.95 -7.04
C GLU A 146 19.78 11.95 -6.76
N VAL A 147 19.66 12.46 -5.55
CA VAL A 147 18.79 13.61 -5.25
C VAL A 147 19.58 14.92 -5.42
N ARG A 148 18.96 15.83 -6.15
CA ARG A 148 19.29 17.25 -6.17
C ARG A 148 18.29 17.97 -5.26
N LEU A 149 18.80 18.63 -4.20
CA LEU A 149 17.99 19.35 -3.24
C LEU A 149 17.52 20.69 -3.81
N ASP A 150 16.30 21.11 -3.43
CA ASP A 150 15.74 22.43 -3.74
C ASP A 150 16.16 23.46 -2.68
N ALA A 151 17.47 23.56 -2.47
CA ALA A 151 18.09 24.47 -1.52
C ALA A 151 19.45 24.95 -2.05
N ASP A 152 19.97 26.04 -1.51
CA ASP A 152 21.28 26.55 -1.89
C ASP A 152 22.41 25.69 -1.28
N VAL A 153 22.68 24.58 -1.96
CA VAL A 153 23.65 23.55 -1.55
C VAL A 153 24.65 23.29 -2.66
N SER A 154 25.92 23.54 -2.37
CA SER A 154 27.04 23.30 -3.28
C SER A 154 28.16 22.46 -2.68
N SER A 155 27.98 21.99 -1.43
CA SER A 155 28.95 21.14 -0.73
C SER A 155 28.27 20.21 0.26
N GLU A 156 29.00 19.16 0.67
CA GLU A 156 28.56 18.28 1.74
C GLU A 156 28.26 19.03 3.05
N GLU A 157 29.06 20.04 3.38
CA GLU A 157 28.87 20.86 4.57
C GLU A 157 27.54 21.61 4.52
N HIS A 158 27.19 22.21 3.36
CA HIS A 158 25.91 22.87 3.17
C HIS A 158 24.73 21.94 3.36
N ALA A 159 24.77 20.72 2.80
CA ALA A 159 23.71 19.72 2.99
C ALA A 159 23.59 19.29 4.46
N ARG A 160 24.70 19.08 5.15
CA ARG A 160 24.71 18.79 6.59
C ARG A 160 24.19 19.95 7.43
N ALA A 161 24.47 21.19 7.03
CA ALA A 161 23.94 22.39 7.69
C ALA A 161 22.41 22.48 7.59
N LEU A 162 21.78 21.88 6.57
CA LEU A 162 20.33 21.71 6.47
C LEU A 162 19.77 20.60 7.38
N GLY A 163 20.62 19.87 8.08
CA GLY A 163 20.23 18.78 8.99
C GLY A 163 20.23 17.40 8.35
N ILE A 164 20.61 17.30 7.07
CA ILE A 164 20.61 16.02 6.34
C ILE A 164 21.71 15.10 6.89
N SER A 165 21.33 13.85 7.09
CA SER A 165 22.20 12.79 7.59
C SER A 165 21.99 11.49 6.81
N VAL A 166 22.99 10.61 6.86
CA VAL A 166 22.80 9.22 6.43
C VAL A 166 21.72 8.57 7.28
N GLY A 167 20.80 7.88 6.64
CA GLY A 167 19.65 7.25 7.28
C GLY A 167 18.37 8.10 7.26
N ASP A 168 18.41 9.35 6.79
CA ASP A 168 17.19 10.14 6.60
C ASP A 168 16.32 9.50 5.51
N PHE A 169 15.02 9.42 5.77
CA PHE A 169 14.05 8.89 4.82
C PHE A 169 13.80 9.87 3.67
N VAL A 170 13.52 9.33 2.50
CA VAL A 170 13.16 10.11 1.32
C VAL A 170 11.88 9.52 0.73
N SER A 171 10.80 10.29 0.78
CA SER A 171 9.53 9.95 0.15
C SER A 171 9.45 10.53 -1.26
N LEU A 172 8.75 9.81 -2.14
CA LEU A 172 8.40 10.27 -3.48
C LEU A 172 7.07 11.01 -3.45
N ASP A 173 6.92 12.05 -4.27
CA ASP A 173 5.66 12.78 -4.40
C ASP A 173 4.61 11.83 -5.04
N PRO A 174 3.47 11.60 -4.40
CA PRO A 174 2.42 10.72 -4.92
C PRO A 174 1.77 11.27 -6.19
N ARG A 175 1.76 12.58 -6.42
CA ARG A 175 1.11 13.27 -7.54
C ARG A 175 -0.35 12.83 -7.76
N THR A 176 -1.08 12.64 -6.67
CA THR A 176 -2.44 12.09 -6.69
C THR A 176 -3.39 12.97 -7.50
N THR A 177 -4.04 12.36 -8.48
CA THR A 177 -5.02 13.01 -9.36
C THR A 177 -6.26 12.13 -9.49
N ILE A 178 -7.43 12.72 -9.32
CA ILE A 178 -8.73 12.07 -9.55
C ILE A 178 -9.30 12.64 -10.84
N THR A 179 -9.76 11.78 -11.75
CA THR A 179 -10.34 12.18 -13.04
C THR A 179 -11.86 12.16 -12.99
N ASP A 180 -12.52 12.98 -13.80
CA ASP A 180 -14.00 12.99 -13.93
C ASP A 180 -14.56 11.63 -14.42
N SER A 181 -13.72 10.80 -15.05
CA SER A 181 -14.08 9.45 -15.50
C SER A 181 -13.94 8.37 -14.44
N GLY A 182 -13.63 8.73 -13.18
CA GLY A 182 -13.55 7.82 -12.04
C GLY A 182 -12.21 7.13 -11.85
N TYR A 183 -11.15 7.52 -12.57
CA TYR A 183 -9.81 7.01 -12.32
C TYR A 183 -9.09 7.80 -11.24
N ILE A 184 -8.35 7.09 -10.41
CA ILE A 184 -7.38 7.65 -9.47
C ILE A 184 -6.00 7.28 -9.98
N LYS A 185 -5.14 8.29 -10.14
CA LYS A 185 -3.73 8.14 -10.49
C LYS A 185 -2.88 8.64 -9.33
N SER A 186 -1.94 7.84 -8.88
CA SER A 186 -1.04 8.20 -7.80
C SER A 186 0.11 7.22 -7.73
N ARG A 187 1.23 7.58 -7.10
CA ARG A 187 2.06 6.57 -6.45
C ARG A 187 1.39 6.12 -5.17
N HIS A 188 1.69 4.91 -4.73
CA HIS A 188 1.28 4.39 -3.42
C HIS A 188 -0.23 4.10 -3.29
N LEU A 189 -0.94 3.84 -4.42
CA LEU A 189 -2.24 3.18 -4.39
C LEU A 189 -2.09 1.78 -3.79
N ASP A 190 -0.97 1.15 -4.08
CA ASP A 190 -0.36 0.04 -3.36
C ASP A 190 0.22 0.55 -2.04
N ASP A 191 -0.37 0.31 -0.86
CA ASP A 191 -1.66 -0.38 -0.70
C ASP A 191 -2.68 0.52 0.04
N LYS A 192 -2.46 1.83 -0.02
CA LYS A 192 -3.32 2.84 0.64
C LYS A 192 -4.76 2.83 0.12
N ALA A 193 -4.97 2.39 -1.11
CA ALA A 193 -6.31 2.19 -1.66
C ALA A 193 -7.05 1.07 -0.94
N CYS A 194 -6.38 -0.03 -0.60
CA CYS A 194 -6.99 -1.13 0.12
C CYS A 194 -7.22 -0.82 1.59
N VAL A 195 -6.36 0.00 2.20
CA VAL A 195 -6.66 0.55 3.53
C VAL A 195 -7.94 1.38 3.50
N ALA A 196 -8.14 2.21 2.47
CA ALA A 196 -9.38 2.97 2.31
C ALA A 196 -10.59 2.05 2.06
N ILE A 197 -10.43 0.94 1.32
CA ILE A 197 -11.47 -0.09 1.15
C ILE A 197 -11.85 -0.68 2.52
N ASN A 198 -10.87 -1.07 3.34
CA ASN A 198 -11.12 -1.64 4.66
C ASN A 198 -11.91 -0.68 5.57
N PHE A 199 -11.59 0.61 5.55
CA PHE A 199 -12.38 1.62 6.26
C PHE A 199 -13.77 1.82 5.62
N GLY A 200 -13.89 1.73 4.29
CA GLY A 200 -15.18 1.74 3.57
C GLY A 200 -16.08 0.59 3.99
N VAL A 201 -15.51 -0.61 4.17
CA VAL A 201 -16.22 -1.79 4.71
C VAL A 201 -16.72 -1.54 6.13
N ALA A 202 -15.86 -1.01 7.01
CA ALA A 202 -16.25 -0.67 8.38
C ALA A 202 -17.36 0.39 8.42
N LYS A 203 -17.26 1.43 7.57
CA LYS A 203 -18.29 2.47 7.43
C LYS A 203 -19.64 1.85 7.00
N ALA A 204 -19.63 1.01 5.97
CA ALA A 204 -20.84 0.36 5.47
C ALA A 204 -21.52 -0.54 6.51
N LEU A 205 -20.74 -1.32 7.27
CA LEU A 205 -21.26 -2.12 8.39
C LEU A 205 -21.91 -1.23 9.46
N LYS A 206 -21.24 -0.16 9.87
CA LYS A 206 -21.72 0.77 10.88
C LYS A 206 -23.02 1.45 10.45
N GLU A 207 -23.09 1.99 9.24
CA GLU A 207 -24.27 2.70 8.71
C GLU A 207 -25.47 1.77 8.52
N ALA A 208 -25.22 0.52 8.17
CA ALA A 208 -26.26 -0.50 8.07
C ALA A 208 -26.68 -1.10 9.43
N GLY A 209 -25.97 -0.81 10.53
CA GLY A 209 -26.18 -1.45 11.82
C GLY A 209 -25.91 -2.95 11.81
N LEU A 210 -24.97 -3.39 10.96
CA LEU A 210 -24.59 -4.80 10.79
C LEU A 210 -23.28 -5.11 11.48
N THR A 211 -23.15 -6.36 11.94
CA THR A 211 -21.93 -6.89 12.55
C THR A 211 -21.49 -8.14 11.77
N PRO A 212 -20.20 -8.37 11.60
CA PRO A 212 -19.70 -9.63 11.02
C PRO A 212 -20.26 -10.85 11.75
N VAL A 213 -20.46 -11.96 11.06
CA VAL A 213 -21.00 -13.19 11.66
C VAL A 213 -19.99 -13.91 12.57
N ARG A 214 -18.69 -13.63 12.39
CA ARG A 214 -17.58 -14.17 13.21
C ARG A 214 -16.72 -13.04 13.73
N PRO A 215 -15.97 -13.22 14.84
CA PRO A 215 -15.02 -12.22 15.31
C PRO A 215 -14.13 -11.74 14.17
N SER A 216 -14.11 -10.45 13.90
CA SER A 216 -13.42 -9.91 12.73
C SER A 216 -12.68 -8.63 13.07
N TRP A 217 -11.54 -8.40 12.42
CA TRP A 217 -10.69 -7.23 12.64
C TRP A 217 -10.22 -6.65 11.31
N LEU A 218 -10.04 -5.33 11.30
CA LEU A 218 -9.14 -4.68 10.35
C LEU A 218 -7.73 -4.67 10.93
N TYR A 219 -6.76 -4.95 10.10
CA TYR A 219 -5.34 -4.87 10.42
C TYR A 219 -4.65 -3.95 9.42
N VAL A 220 -4.13 -2.81 9.89
CA VAL A 220 -3.34 -1.90 9.05
C VAL A 220 -1.87 -2.14 9.34
N SER A 221 -1.17 -2.77 8.40
CA SER A 221 0.23 -3.13 8.56
C SER A 221 1.19 -2.01 8.10
N VAL A 222 2.45 -2.08 8.52
CA VAL A 222 3.46 -1.02 8.34
C VAL A 222 4.84 -1.51 7.89
N TRP A 223 5.02 -2.76 7.50
CA TRP A 223 6.29 -3.33 7.06
C TRP A 223 6.09 -4.33 5.92
N GLU A 224 5.00 -4.18 5.16
CA GLU A 224 4.69 -5.11 4.08
C GLU A 224 5.72 -5.06 2.97
N GLU A 225 6.07 -3.89 2.48
CA GLU A 225 6.96 -3.61 1.34
C GLU A 225 8.40 -4.15 1.52
N VAL A 226 8.76 -4.52 2.74
CA VAL A 226 10.06 -5.13 3.08
C VAL A 226 9.91 -6.56 3.62
N GLY A 227 8.73 -7.15 3.47
CA GLY A 227 8.50 -8.58 3.65
C GLY A 227 8.27 -9.05 5.07
N HIS A 228 7.74 -8.20 5.99
CA HIS A 228 7.38 -8.66 7.34
C HIS A 228 6.20 -7.92 8.01
N GLY A 229 5.20 -7.49 7.25
CA GLY A 229 4.00 -6.78 7.73
C GLY A 229 3.29 -7.52 8.86
N THR A 230 2.44 -8.48 8.53
CA THR A 230 1.67 -9.29 9.51
C THR A 230 2.45 -10.44 10.14
N SER A 231 3.78 -10.41 10.09
CA SER A 231 4.61 -11.43 10.76
C SER A 231 4.49 -11.46 12.28
N ALA A 232 3.78 -10.49 12.88
CA ALA A 232 3.47 -10.43 14.31
C ALA A 232 2.25 -9.56 14.56
N GLY A 233 1.57 -9.79 15.69
CA GLY A 233 0.50 -8.91 16.18
C GLY A 233 -0.89 -9.24 15.63
N LEU A 234 -1.09 -10.41 15.00
CA LEU A 234 -2.45 -10.88 14.70
C LEU A 234 -3.20 -11.15 16.02
N PRO A 235 -4.51 -10.85 16.09
CA PRO A 235 -5.34 -11.15 17.27
C PRO A 235 -5.38 -12.65 17.59
N GLU A 236 -5.59 -12.98 18.85
CA GLU A 236 -5.78 -14.38 19.26
C GLU A 236 -7.07 -14.97 18.66
N GLY A 237 -7.05 -16.25 18.31
CA GLY A 237 -8.21 -16.96 17.79
C GLY A 237 -8.51 -16.68 16.31
N VAL A 238 -7.62 -16.00 15.60
CA VAL A 238 -7.72 -15.81 14.14
C VAL A 238 -7.35 -17.11 13.43
N ASP A 239 -8.21 -17.55 12.51
CA ASP A 239 -8.00 -18.72 11.64
C ASP A 239 -8.11 -18.41 10.13
N GLU A 240 -8.60 -17.21 9.78
CA GLU A 240 -8.65 -16.74 8.39
C GLU A 240 -8.04 -15.33 8.27
N VAL A 241 -7.08 -15.15 7.38
CA VAL A 241 -6.50 -13.83 7.05
C VAL A 241 -6.66 -13.58 5.56
N ILE A 242 -7.31 -12.48 5.22
CA ILE A 242 -7.35 -11.96 3.85
C ILE A 242 -6.40 -10.78 3.77
N ALA A 243 -5.35 -10.89 2.95
CA ALA A 243 -4.66 -9.70 2.50
C ALA A 243 -5.58 -8.98 1.50
N VAL A 244 -5.95 -7.77 1.85
CA VAL A 244 -6.62 -6.85 0.95
C VAL A 244 -5.52 -5.99 0.37
N ASP A 245 -5.07 -6.36 -0.83
CA ASP A 245 -3.88 -5.80 -1.45
C ASP A 245 -4.08 -5.80 -2.97
N MET A 246 -3.47 -4.85 -3.67
CA MET A 246 -3.76 -4.59 -5.07
C MET A 246 -3.58 -5.81 -5.98
N ALA A 247 -4.35 -5.86 -7.05
CA ALA A 247 -4.24 -6.85 -8.10
C ALA A 247 -3.48 -6.27 -9.31
N ALA A 248 -2.40 -6.90 -9.72
CA ALA A 248 -1.55 -6.40 -10.80
C ALA A 248 -2.25 -6.52 -12.18
N VAL A 249 -2.45 -5.39 -12.84
CA VAL A 249 -2.97 -5.31 -14.20
C VAL A 249 -1.81 -5.30 -15.19
N ALA A 250 -1.77 -6.27 -16.10
CA ALA A 250 -0.73 -6.35 -17.14
C ALA A 250 -1.17 -7.29 -18.28
N ASP A 251 -0.44 -7.27 -19.38
CA ASP A 251 -0.62 -8.25 -20.46
C ASP A 251 -0.42 -9.68 -19.93
N GLY A 252 -1.40 -10.56 -20.23
CA GLY A 252 -1.40 -11.94 -19.78
C GLY A 252 -2.02 -12.17 -18.40
N GLN A 253 -2.42 -11.12 -17.70
CA GLN A 253 -3.21 -11.19 -16.47
C GLN A 253 -4.71 -11.04 -16.79
N THR A 254 -5.56 -11.56 -15.91
CA THR A 254 -7.02 -11.40 -16.01
C THR A 254 -7.53 -10.19 -15.25
N SER A 255 -6.72 -9.68 -14.33
CA SER A 255 -7.01 -8.48 -13.53
C SER A 255 -7.27 -7.25 -14.39
N ASP A 256 -8.21 -6.42 -13.98
CA ASP A 256 -8.66 -5.21 -14.68
C ASP A 256 -8.88 -4.07 -13.69
N GLU A 257 -8.56 -2.84 -14.07
CA GLU A 257 -8.68 -1.66 -13.21
C GLU A 257 -10.11 -1.38 -12.69
N ARG A 258 -11.13 -2.02 -13.23
CA ARG A 258 -12.54 -1.85 -12.87
C ARG A 258 -13.13 -3.00 -12.08
N THR A 259 -12.35 -4.05 -11.81
CA THR A 259 -12.81 -5.26 -11.15
C THR A 259 -12.04 -5.52 -9.87
N THR A 260 -12.65 -6.28 -8.95
CA THR A 260 -11.88 -6.93 -7.89
C THR A 260 -11.26 -8.20 -8.43
N THR A 261 -10.19 -8.69 -7.79
CA THR A 261 -9.53 -9.94 -8.17
C THR A 261 -9.27 -10.79 -6.92
N VAL A 262 -9.54 -12.08 -7.01
CA VAL A 262 -9.06 -13.09 -6.07
C VAL A 262 -7.76 -13.67 -6.65
N CYS A 263 -6.63 -13.38 -6.04
CA CYS A 263 -5.35 -13.99 -6.39
C CYS A 263 -5.27 -15.37 -5.73
N VAL A 264 -5.13 -16.43 -6.53
CA VAL A 264 -5.09 -17.80 -6.02
C VAL A 264 -3.68 -18.34 -5.79
N LYS A 265 -2.65 -17.61 -6.25
CA LYS A 265 -1.23 -17.94 -6.05
C LYS A 265 -0.35 -16.70 -6.21
N ASP A 266 0.62 -16.53 -5.31
CA ASP A 266 1.72 -15.58 -5.44
C ASP A 266 3.09 -16.30 -5.60
N SER A 267 4.21 -15.57 -5.42
CA SER A 267 5.57 -16.12 -5.50
C SER A 267 5.88 -17.13 -4.38
N THR A 268 5.12 -17.10 -3.28
CA THR A 268 5.34 -17.96 -2.11
C THR A 268 4.61 -19.30 -2.18
N GLY A 269 3.63 -19.40 -3.07
CA GLY A 269 2.83 -20.60 -3.29
C GLY A 269 1.35 -20.30 -3.50
N PRO A 270 0.51 -21.35 -3.61
CA PRO A 270 -0.95 -21.17 -3.66
C PRO A 270 -1.47 -20.68 -2.30
N TYR A 271 -2.50 -19.85 -2.35
CA TYR A 271 -3.33 -19.52 -1.21
C TYR A 271 -4.27 -20.68 -0.85
N ASP A 272 -4.96 -20.61 0.30
CA ASP A 272 -5.90 -21.66 0.71
C ASP A 272 -7.00 -21.84 -0.34
N TYR A 273 -7.14 -23.08 -0.83
CA TYR A 273 -8.09 -23.41 -1.89
C TYR A 273 -9.54 -23.20 -1.46
N GLY A 274 -9.89 -23.62 -0.25
CA GLY A 274 -11.26 -23.53 0.26
C GLY A 274 -11.70 -22.09 0.46
N LEU A 275 -10.83 -21.27 1.05
CA LEU A 275 -11.09 -19.84 1.25
C LEU A 275 -11.15 -19.08 -0.07
N SER A 276 -10.23 -19.33 -0.99
CA SER A 276 -10.23 -18.71 -2.32
C SER A 276 -11.50 -19.07 -3.11
N ARG A 277 -11.92 -20.36 -3.11
CA ARG A 277 -13.17 -20.78 -3.76
C ARG A 277 -14.38 -20.12 -3.14
N ARG A 278 -14.47 -20.03 -1.83
CA ARG A 278 -15.55 -19.34 -1.13
C ARG A 278 -15.68 -17.88 -1.57
N LEU A 279 -14.58 -17.17 -1.70
CA LEU A 279 -14.59 -15.77 -2.18
C LEU A 279 -15.08 -15.66 -3.62
N ILE A 280 -14.64 -16.55 -4.52
CA ILE A 280 -15.09 -16.61 -5.90
C ILE A 280 -16.61 -16.92 -5.97
N ASP A 281 -17.07 -17.91 -5.23
CA ASP A 281 -18.47 -18.30 -5.19
C ASP A 281 -19.36 -17.15 -4.62
N LEU A 282 -18.87 -16.41 -3.63
CA LEU A 282 -19.54 -15.22 -3.11
C LEU A 282 -19.64 -14.12 -4.17
N ALA A 283 -18.59 -13.90 -4.95
CA ALA A 283 -18.62 -12.93 -6.03
C ALA A 283 -19.69 -13.30 -7.08
N GLU A 284 -19.76 -14.58 -7.48
CA GLU A 284 -20.79 -15.08 -8.42
C GLU A 284 -22.20 -14.90 -7.85
N VAL A 285 -22.44 -15.32 -6.60
CA VAL A 285 -23.76 -15.27 -5.95
C VAL A 285 -24.27 -13.82 -5.83
N HIS A 286 -23.38 -12.88 -5.57
CA HIS A 286 -23.73 -11.47 -5.35
C HIS A 286 -23.59 -10.59 -6.60
N GLY A 287 -23.23 -11.15 -7.76
CA GLY A 287 -23.05 -10.43 -9.01
C GLY A 287 -21.95 -9.36 -8.91
N ILE A 288 -20.84 -9.68 -8.25
CA ILE A 288 -19.65 -8.84 -8.10
C ILE A 288 -18.74 -9.09 -9.30
N ASP A 289 -18.26 -8.02 -9.93
CA ASP A 289 -17.33 -8.11 -11.06
C ASP A 289 -15.94 -8.50 -10.57
N CYS A 290 -15.68 -9.81 -10.56
CA CYS A 290 -14.49 -10.41 -9.96
C CYS A 290 -13.69 -11.19 -11.01
N ARG A 291 -12.36 -11.07 -10.91
CA ARG A 291 -11.40 -11.88 -11.69
C ARG A 291 -10.69 -12.88 -10.77
N VAL A 292 -10.06 -13.88 -11.36
CA VAL A 292 -9.19 -14.84 -10.69
C VAL A 292 -7.83 -14.82 -11.38
N ASP A 293 -6.76 -14.61 -10.62
CA ASP A 293 -5.43 -14.41 -11.22
C ASP A 293 -4.30 -15.05 -10.41
N ILE A 294 -3.09 -15.03 -10.96
CA ILE A 294 -1.84 -15.55 -10.39
C ILE A 294 -0.72 -14.55 -10.63
N TYR A 295 0.07 -14.25 -9.58
CA TYR A 295 1.21 -13.33 -9.68
C TYR A 295 2.52 -14.02 -9.31
N ASN A 296 3.50 -14.05 -10.22
CA ASN A 296 4.76 -14.77 -10.02
C ASN A 296 5.84 -13.96 -9.27
N HIS A 297 5.68 -12.65 -9.16
CA HIS A 297 6.61 -11.72 -8.50
C HIS A 297 5.85 -10.83 -7.50
N TYR A 298 5.19 -11.47 -6.54
CA TYR A 298 4.28 -10.83 -5.61
C TYR A 298 4.37 -11.53 -4.26
N GLY A 299 4.27 -10.80 -3.18
CA GLY A 299 4.09 -11.32 -1.83
C GLY A 299 2.98 -10.50 -1.16
N SER A 300 2.48 -10.94 -0.02
CA SER A 300 1.43 -10.23 0.72
C SER A 300 1.60 -10.42 2.22
N ASP A 301 0.86 -9.64 2.98
CA ASP A 301 0.76 -9.80 4.42
C ASP A 301 0.44 -11.24 4.83
N VAL A 302 -0.45 -11.93 4.13
CA VAL A 302 -0.76 -13.35 4.40
C VAL A 302 0.46 -14.24 4.23
N SER A 303 1.23 -14.06 3.15
CA SER A 303 2.46 -14.82 2.91
C SER A 303 3.45 -14.66 4.06
N GLN A 304 3.49 -13.46 4.64
CA GLN A 304 4.38 -13.11 5.75
C GLN A 304 3.89 -13.71 7.07
N ALA A 305 2.58 -13.71 7.33
CA ALA A 305 1.98 -14.38 8.48
C ALA A 305 2.27 -15.89 8.49
N LEU A 306 2.06 -16.55 7.34
CA LEU A 306 2.33 -17.98 7.17
C LEU A 306 3.81 -18.31 7.38
N ARG A 307 4.74 -17.51 6.84
CA ARG A 307 6.19 -17.68 7.05
C ARG A 307 6.61 -17.46 8.50
N ALA A 308 5.91 -16.60 9.22
CA ALA A 308 6.14 -16.35 10.65
C ALA A 308 5.62 -17.47 11.55
N GLY A 309 4.87 -18.45 11.01
CA GLY A 309 4.39 -19.61 11.74
C GLY A 309 2.97 -19.47 12.28
N TYR A 310 2.19 -18.50 11.84
CA TYR A 310 0.78 -18.45 12.17
C TYR A 310 0.03 -19.60 11.47
N ASP A 311 -0.77 -20.35 12.24
CA ASP A 311 -1.62 -21.44 11.73
C ASP A 311 -2.97 -20.86 11.26
N VAL A 312 -2.96 -20.27 10.09
CA VAL A 312 -4.14 -19.60 9.50
C VAL A 312 -4.33 -19.98 8.04
N ARG A 313 -5.57 -19.92 7.57
CA ARG A 313 -5.90 -19.99 6.15
C ARG A 313 -5.76 -18.60 5.55
N GLY A 314 -5.11 -18.51 4.42
CA GLY A 314 -4.83 -17.22 3.76
C GLY A 314 -5.49 -17.09 2.40
N ALA A 315 -5.96 -15.88 2.08
CA ALA A 315 -6.37 -15.48 0.74
C ALA A 315 -5.90 -14.07 0.42
N LEU A 316 -5.88 -13.72 -0.86
CA LEU A 316 -5.55 -12.38 -1.34
C LEU A 316 -6.66 -11.87 -2.25
N VAL A 317 -7.17 -10.67 -1.96
CA VAL A 317 -8.23 -9.99 -2.71
C VAL A 317 -7.88 -8.52 -2.86
N GLY A 318 -8.05 -7.97 -4.05
CA GLY A 318 -7.86 -6.54 -4.20
C GLY A 318 -8.36 -5.91 -5.49
N PRO A 319 -8.37 -4.58 -5.55
CA PRO A 319 -8.72 -3.83 -6.76
C PRO A 319 -7.62 -3.98 -7.80
N GLY A 320 -8.00 -3.99 -9.09
CA GLY A 320 -7.01 -3.96 -10.17
C GLY A 320 -6.28 -2.61 -10.21
N VAL A 321 -4.95 -2.67 -10.18
CA VAL A 321 -4.03 -1.51 -10.25
C VAL A 321 -3.06 -1.70 -11.41
N ASP A 322 -3.05 -0.74 -12.32
CA ASP A 322 -2.10 -0.68 -13.43
C ASP A 322 -0.78 -0.04 -12.97
N ALA A 323 0.33 -0.51 -13.52
CA ALA A 323 1.68 -0.01 -13.28
C ALA A 323 2.11 0.01 -11.79
N SER A 324 1.74 -1.03 -11.03
CA SER A 324 2.17 -1.22 -9.64
C SER A 324 3.68 -1.04 -9.48
N HIS A 325 4.11 -0.44 -8.33
CA HIS A 325 5.50 -0.06 -8.04
C HIS A 325 6.09 1.03 -8.97
N ALA A 326 5.24 1.70 -9.76
CA ALA A 326 5.61 2.85 -10.59
C ALA A 326 4.65 4.03 -10.35
N TYR A 327 4.07 4.62 -11.39
CA TYR A 327 3.01 5.62 -11.27
C TYR A 327 1.66 4.98 -11.60
N GLU A 328 0.93 4.64 -10.59
CA GLU A 328 -0.18 3.71 -10.59
C GLU A 328 -1.51 4.34 -11.00
N ARG A 329 -2.44 3.47 -11.41
CA ARG A 329 -3.80 3.87 -11.70
C ARG A 329 -4.79 2.76 -11.35
N LEU A 330 -5.96 3.14 -10.83
CA LEU A 330 -7.12 2.29 -10.62
C LEU A 330 -8.42 3.07 -10.91
N HIS A 331 -9.54 2.37 -10.98
CA HIS A 331 -10.86 2.97 -11.15
C HIS A 331 -11.73 2.75 -9.90
N VAL A 332 -12.52 3.74 -9.51
CA VAL A 332 -13.41 3.68 -8.32
C VAL A 332 -14.26 2.40 -8.27
N LYS A 333 -14.71 1.91 -9.41
CA LYS A 333 -15.50 0.66 -9.48
C LYS A 333 -14.77 -0.53 -8.87
N SER A 334 -13.44 -0.65 -9.04
CA SER A 334 -12.69 -1.74 -8.43
C SER A 334 -12.62 -1.64 -6.90
N LEU A 335 -12.61 -0.42 -6.33
CA LEU A 335 -12.72 -0.22 -4.89
C LEU A 335 -14.09 -0.70 -4.39
N GLU A 336 -15.17 -0.31 -5.08
CA GLU A 336 -16.55 -0.70 -4.73
C GLU A 336 -16.75 -2.21 -4.82
N GLU A 337 -16.30 -2.87 -5.90
CA GLU A 337 -16.42 -4.31 -6.07
C GLU A 337 -15.61 -5.08 -5.02
N THR A 338 -14.42 -4.58 -4.65
CA THR A 338 -13.61 -5.19 -3.58
C THR A 338 -14.31 -5.05 -2.23
N ALA A 339 -14.80 -3.88 -1.87
CA ALA A 339 -15.54 -3.66 -0.63
C ALA A 339 -16.80 -4.53 -0.55
N ARG A 340 -17.55 -4.68 -1.65
CA ARG A 340 -18.73 -5.55 -1.74
C ARG A 340 -18.38 -7.02 -1.48
N LEU A 341 -17.27 -7.50 -2.04
CA LEU A 341 -16.81 -8.87 -1.82
C LEU A 341 -16.42 -9.12 -0.36
N LEU A 342 -15.69 -8.18 0.25
CA LEU A 342 -15.31 -8.27 1.65
C LEU A 342 -16.54 -8.22 2.59
N LEU A 343 -17.53 -7.38 2.29
CA LEU A 343 -18.80 -7.35 3.03
C LEU A 343 -19.56 -8.67 2.89
N ALA A 344 -19.66 -9.24 1.68
CA ALA A 344 -20.28 -10.56 1.48
C ALA A 344 -19.58 -11.64 2.32
N TYR A 345 -18.25 -11.60 2.37
CA TYR A 345 -17.44 -12.54 3.16
C TYR A 345 -17.65 -12.37 4.67
N LEU A 346 -17.67 -11.14 5.18
CA LEU A 346 -17.83 -10.89 6.61
C LEU A 346 -19.23 -11.21 7.14
N LEU A 347 -20.24 -11.11 6.28
CA LEU A 347 -21.65 -11.30 6.64
C LEU A 347 -22.16 -12.74 6.37
N THR A 348 -21.28 -13.64 5.94
CA THR A 348 -21.56 -15.07 5.72
C THR A 348 -20.49 -15.92 6.44
#